data_03b1e9846610b0e536d978ad75d7d24c
#
_entry.id   03b1e9846610b0e536d978ad75d7d24c
#
_cell.length_a   1.000
_cell.length_b   1.000
_cell.length_c   1.000
_cell.angle_alpha   90.00
_cell.angle_beta   90.00
_cell.angle_gamma   90.00
#
_symmetry.space_group_name_H-M   'P 1'
#
loop_
_entity.id
_entity.type
_entity.pdbx_description
1 polymer ?
#
loop_
_entity_poly.entity_id
_entity_poly.type
_entity_poly.pdbx_seq_one_letter_code
_entity_poly.pdbx_strand_id
1 'polypeptide(L)'
;MSSGTGDLIRQLRLAKGWSQGRLADELCKASGANISREYISRRWESSATEPSAFWLRHLAAVLDCPPELLEANVNRREFLSHLAATSVAPVVASDLLAQGFSARLNPARPGIEEWEDRLVTYGRDYMSAGGAEIQRRLAADMIVLQQQLDSPRMWSIAARLMTLYAKTFPGSDGRKAINWYSMAAAAADRSEDADIRVWVRGRAAIALGYEGAALPVAHRFADQALAISDRPGLGRLNALWGKAHAAALQGDTATARGLIDTGRREFDRSGSDDQASDYAVPWWRVNVFLSLLAARLGEERVAVAAQDAARADLPESLPRFRTHLDMHQGLMLVRDGDRTEGVKLARAALDALPPEKHSLTLRMLMDEIADPATASARG
;
A
#
# COMPACT_ATOMS: atom_id res chain seq x y z
N MET A 1 -1.75 -0.22 32.88
CA MET A 1 -3.19 -0.39 33.16
C MET A 1 -3.91 -0.48 31.84
N SER A 2 -4.59 -1.58 31.55
CA SER A 2 -5.30 -1.77 30.29
C SER A 2 -6.55 -0.89 30.30
N SER A 3 -6.61 0.10 29.44
CA SER A 3 -7.79 0.95 29.21
C SER A 3 -8.91 0.08 28.62
N GLY A 4 -10.08 -0.01 29.27
CA GLY A 4 -11.21 -0.83 28.85
C GLY A 4 -11.93 -0.28 27.61
N THR A 5 -12.81 -1.09 26.97
CA THR A 5 -13.68 -0.63 25.85
C THR A 5 -14.49 0.61 26.25
N GLY A 6 -14.89 0.71 27.51
CA GLY A 6 -15.63 1.87 28.03
C GLY A 6 -14.82 3.18 28.03
N ASP A 7 -13.54 3.12 28.41
CA ASP A 7 -12.66 4.28 28.35
C ASP A 7 -12.48 4.77 26.90
N LEU A 8 -12.39 3.85 25.96
CA LEU A 8 -12.28 4.18 24.55
C LEU A 8 -13.55 4.83 24.01
N ILE A 9 -14.74 4.30 24.33
CA ILE A 9 -16.03 4.92 23.98
C ILE A 9 -16.09 6.34 24.50
N ARG A 10 -15.68 6.56 25.76
CA ARG A 10 -15.62 7.87 26.39
C ARG A 10 -14.69 8.83 25.65
N GLN A 11 -13.49 8.38 25.28
CA GLN A 11 -12.50 9.18 24.57
C GLN A 11 -13.00 9.58 23.17
N LEU A 12 -13.55 8.64 22.40
CA LEU A 12 -14.11 8.90 21.06
C LEU A 12 -15.29 9.88 21.12
N ARG A 13 -16.17 9.72 22.11
CA ARG A 13 -17.28 10.65 22.32
C ARG A 13 -16.80 12.07 22.65
N LEU A 14 -15.83 12.18 23.55
CA LEU A 14 -15.23 13.47 23.93
C LEU A 14 -14.49 14.13 22.77
N ALA A 15 -13.82 13.35 21.93
CA ALA A 15 -13.17 13.84 20.72
C ALA A 15 -14.17 14.46 19.72
N LYS A 16 -15.41 13.95 19.67
CA LYS A 16 -16.50 14.55 18.90
C LYS A 16 -17.20 15.74 19.62
N GLY A 17 -16.76 16.11 20.82
CA GLY A 17 -17.40 17.15 21.62
C GLY A 17 -18.81 16.79 22.11
N TRP A 18 -19.14 15.51 22.23
CA TRP A 18 -20.50 15.05 22.54
C TRP A 18 -20.68 14.78 24.03
N SER A 19 -21.88 15.12 24.53
CA SER A 19 -22.35 14.64 25.82
C SER A 19 -22.78 13.17 25.73
N GLN A 20 -22.88 12.48 26.86
CA GLN A 20 -23.41 11.10 26.91
C GLN A 20 -24.87 11.04 26.41
N GLY A 21 -25.66 12.12 26.66
CA GLY A 21 -27.00 12.21 26.12
C GLY A 21 -27.00 12.26 24.59
N ARG A 22 -26.15 13.09 23.99
CA ARG A 22 -26.04 13.15 22.54
C ARG A 22 -25.60 11.81 21.92
N LEU A 23 -24.67 11.10 22.55
CA LEU A 23 -24.29 9.76 22.09
C LEU A 23 -25.47 8.79 22.14
N ALA A 24 -26.30 8.85 23.21
CA ALA A 24 -27.51 8.03 23.33
C ALA A 24 -28.51 8.35 22.20
N ASP A 25 -28.75 9.62 21.93
CA ASP A 25 -29.68 10.07 20.87
C ASP A 25 -29.20 9.60 19.48
N GLU A 26 -27.92 9.74 19.17
CA GLU A 26 -27.37 9.30 17.88
C GLU A 26 -27.41 7.77 17.73
N LEU A 27 -27.17 7.03 18.82
CA LEU A 27 -27.29 5.57 18.82
C LEU A 27 -28.73 5.10 18.64
N CYS A 28 -29.70 5.77 19.28
CA CYS A 28 -31.14 5.48 19.08
C CYS A 28 -31.53 5.71 17.61
N LYS A 29 -31.08 6.80 17.00
CA LYS A 29 -31.37 7.09 15.59
C LYS A 29 -30.76 6.05 14.66
N ALA A 30 -29.50 5.68 14.89
CA ALA A 30 -28.75 4.76 14.03
C ALA A 30 -29.23 3.31 14.15
N SER A 31 -29.64 2.88 15.35
CA SER A 31 -29.98 1.49 15.64
C SER A 31 -31.48 1.19 15.59
N GLY A 32 -32.33 2.19 15.69
CA GLY A 32 -33.76 2.02 15.91
C GLY A 32 -34.14 1.46 17.30
N ALA A 33 -33.15 1.23 18.18
CA ALA A 33 -33.35 0.71 19.52
C ALA A 33 -33.13 1.81 20.56
N ASN A 34 -33.78 1.69 21.72
CA ASN A 34 -33.65 2.66 22.79
C ASN A 34 -32.48 2.37 23.70
N ILE A 35 -31.63 3.36 23.93
CA ILE A 35 -30.59 3.35 24.94
C ILE A 35 -30.56 4.68 25.68
N SER A 36 -30.39 4.62 27.02
CA SER A 36 -30.36 5.83 27.82
C SER A 36 -28.95 6.33 28.11
N ARG A 37 -28.83 7.62 28.39
CA ARG A 37 -27.63 8.26 28.89
C ARG A 37 -27.03 7.52 30.11
N GLU A 38 -27.94 7.17 31.07
CA GLU A 38 -27.56 6.47 32.31
C GLU A 38 -26.95 5.10 32.03
N TYR A 39 -27.48 4.39 31.02
CA TYR A 39 -26.95 3.10 30.60
C TYR A 39 -25.53 3.24 30.04
N ILE A 40 -25.29 4.19 29.15
CA ILE A 40 -23.95 4.48 28.59
C ILE A 40 -22.98 4.84 29.70
N SER A 41 -23.37 5.74 30.62
CA SER A 41 -22.53 6.20 31.72
C SER A 41 -22.18 5.10 32.70
N ARG A 42 -23.19 4.36 33.18
CA ARG A 42 -23.04 3.40 34.28
C ARG A 42 -22.61 2.02 33.83
N ARG A 43 -22.86 1.65 32.59
CA ARG A 43 -22.57 0.30 32.09
C ARG A 43 -21.35 0.26 31.19
N TRP A 44 -21.27 1.16 30.22
CA TRP A 44 -20.21 1.14 29.23
C TRP A 44 -19.01 2.00 29.64
N GLU A 45 -19.17 3.29 29.83
CA GLU A 45 -18.05 4.17 30.17
C GLU A 45 -17.45 3.92 31.55
N SER A 46 -18.18 3.27 32.47
CA SER A 46 -17.64 2.79 33.75
C SER A 46 -16.95 1.40 33.63
N SER A 47 -16.95 0.81 32.43
CA SER A 47 -16.43 -0.54 32.18
C SER A 47 -17.10 -1.65 33.00
N ALA A 48 -18.33 -1.41 33.49
CA ALA A 48 -19.10 -2.40 34.26
C ALA A 48 -19.65 -3.52 33.37
N THR A 49 -19.88 -3.25 32.07
CA THR A 49 -20.39 -4.22 31.10
C THR A 49 -19.89 -3.84 29.72
N GLU A 50 -19.41 -4.79 28.95
CA GLU A 50 -19.06 -4.56 27.54
C GLU A 50 -20.33 -4.45 26.68
N PRO A 51 -20.34 -3.55 25.67
CA PRO A 51 -21.41 -3.50 24.69
C PRO A 51 -21.50 -4.81 23.90
N SER A 52 -22.71 -5.26 23.60
CA SER A 52 -22.91 -6.42 22.71
C SER A 52 -22.43 -6.13 21.29
N ALA A 53 -22.22 -7.18 20.47
CA ALA A 53 -21.84 -7.03 19.06
C ALA A 53 -22.80 -6.14 18.24
N PHE A 54 -24.11 -6.12 18.61
CA PHE A 54 -25.08 -5.20 18.03
C PHE A 54 -24.70 -3.75 18.34
N TRP A 55 -24.46 -3.41 19.60
CA TRP A 55 -24.11 -2.06 20.01
C TRP A 55 -22.71 -1.64 19.55
N LEU A 56 -21.74 -2.57 19.49
CA LEU A 56 -20.40 -2.26 18.98
C LEU A 56 -20.43 -1.79 17.53
N ARG A 57 -21.23 -2.42 16.67
CA ARG A 57 -21.41 -2.00 15.26
C ARG A 57 -22.02 -0.60 15.16
N HIS A 58 -23.05 -0.30 15.95
CA HIS A 58 -23.69 1.03 15.94
C HIS A 58 -22.79 2.10 16.58
N LEU A 59 -22.08 1.77 17.64
CA LEU A 59 -21.05 2.65 18.22
C LEU A 59 -19.96 2.98 17.20
N ALA A 60 -19.47 1.98 16.47
CA ALA A 60 -18.47 2.17 15.42
C ALA A 60 -18.98 3.14 14.35
N ALA A 61 -20.20 2.97 13.87
CA ALA A 61 -20.81 3.84 12.86
C ALA A 61 -21.02 5.26 13.38
N VAL A 62 -21.55 5.43 14.59
CA VAL A 62 -21.89 6.74 15.19
C VAL A 62 -20.64 7.50 15.64
N LEU A 63 -19.64 6.77 16.16
CA LEU A 63 -18.36 7.34 16.58
C LEU A 63 -17.35 7.47 15.44
N ASP A 64 -17.70 6.98 14.24
CA ASP A 64 -16.85 7.03 13.04
C ASP A 64 -15.50 6.33 13.24
N CYS A 65 -15.58 5.10 13.74
CA CYS A 65 -14.40 4.28 13.97
C CYS A 65 -14.61 2.83 13.47
N PRO A 66 -13.54 2.08 13.15
CA PRO A 66 -13.66 0.68 12.79
C PRO A 66 -14.27 -0.16 13.92
N PRO A 67 -15.19 -1.10 13.64
CA PRO A 67 -15.80 -1.97 14.66
C PRO A 67 -14.77 -2.75 15.47
N GLU A 68 -13.72 -3.23 14.82
CA GLU A 68 -12.62 -4.01 15.39
C GLU A 68 -11.90 -3.26 16.52
N LEU A 69 -11.98 -1.94 16.50
CA LEU A 69 -11.41 -1.07 17.51
C LEU A 69 -12.09 -1.18 18.86
N LEU A 70 -13.39 -1.36 18.83
CA LEU A 70 -14.21 -1.49 20.03
C LEU A 70 -14.20 -2.93 20.57
N GLU A 71 -13.68 -3.90 19.83
CA GLU A 71 -13.53 -5.28 20.26
C GLU A 71 -12.30 -5.48 21.19
N ALA A 72 -12.42 -6.32 22.20
CA ALA A 72 -11.45 -6.42 23.30
C ALA A 72 -10.04 -6.92 22.95
N ASN A 73 -9.80 -7.39 21.72
CA ASN A 73 -8.58 -8.08 21.30
C ASN A 73 -7.62 -7.26 20.41
N VAL A 74 -7.86 -5.98 20.19
CA VAL A 74 -6.99 -5.14 19.33
C VAL A 74 -5.87 -4.51 20.16
N ASN A 75 -4.67 -4.45 19.60
CA ASN A 75 -3.46 -3.90 20.22
C ASN A 75 -3.61 -2.37 20.41
N ARG A 76 -4.27 -1.98 21.51
CA ARG A 76 -4.70 -0.61 21.86
C ARG A 76 -3.57 0.42 21.88
N ARG A 77 -2.32 -0.03 22.06
CA ARG A 77 -1.16 0.85 22.15
C ARG A 77 -0.79 1.42 20.78
N GLU A 78 -0.95 0.63 19.75
CA GLU A 78 -0.69 1.01 18.36
C GLU A 78 -1.78 1.96 17.85
N PHE A 79 -3.02 1.71 18.25
CA PHE A 79 -4.16 2.57 17.91
C PHE A 79 -4.15 3.92 18.65
N LEU A 80 -3.80 3.96 19.91
CA LEU A 80 -3.69 5.22 20.65
C LEU A 80 -2.56 6.10 20.10
N SER A 81 -1.50 5.51 19.53
CA SER A 81 -0.49 6.26 18.78
C SER A 81 -1.04 6.82 17.47
N HIS A 82 -1.97 6.13 16.82
CA HIS A 82 -2.69 6.64 15.64
C HIS A 82 -3.74 7.69 16.00
N LEU A 83 -4.42 7.57 17.15
CA LEU A 83 -5.36 8.59 17.63
C LEU A 83 -4.64 9.87 18.11
N ALA A 84 -3.47 9.73 18.72
CA ALA A 84 -2.61 10.87 19.02
C ALA A 84 -2.13 11.56 17.74
N ALA A 85 -1.89 10.81 16.66
CA ALA A 85 -1.63 11.36 15.33
C ALA A 85 -2.87 12.03 14.72
N THR A 86 -4.09 11.54 15.01
CA THR A 86 -5.35 12.17 14.55
C THR A 86 -5.79 13.36 15.39
N SER A 87 -5.34 13.50 16.64
CA SER A 87 -5.55 14.73 17.42
C SER A 87 -4.66 15.89 16.95
N VAL A 88 -3.60 15.59 16.18
CA VAL A 88 -2.82 16.57 15.41
C VAL A 88 -3.51 16.91 14.08
N ALA A 89 -4.51 16.15 13.66
CA ALA A 89 -5.19 16.27 12.37
C ALA A 89 -5.82 17.66 12.10
N PRO A 90 -6.46 18.38 13.05
CA PRO A 90 -7.02 19.70 12.75
C PRO A 90 -5.93 20.73 12.40
N VAL A 91 -4.78 20.70 13.07
CA VAL A 91 -3.67 21.62 12.79
C VAL A 91 -3.02 21.27 11.46
N VAL A 92 -2.75 19.98 11.23
CA VAL A 92 -2.19 19.49 9.95
C VAL A 92 -3.18 19.76 8.80
N ALA A 93 -4.47 19.54 9.00
CA ALA A 93 -5.49 19.85 8.00
C ALA A 93 -5.56 21.36 7.71
N SER A 94 -5.44 22.21 8.73
CA SER A 94 -5.38 23.67 8.56
C SER A 94 -4.15 24.09 7.74
N ASP A 95 -2.99 23.53 8.05
CA ASP A 95 -1.74 23.83 7.33
C ASP A 95 -1.81 23.36 5.86
N LEU A 96 -2.39 22.18 5.62
CA LEU A 96 -2.60 21.65 4.27
C LEU A 96 -3.58 22.52 3.47
N LEU A 97 -4.67 22.99 4.08
CA LEU A 97 -5.60 23.92 3.46
C LEU A 97 -4.92 25.27 3.16
N ALA A 98 -4.19 25.82 4.13
CA ALA A 98 -3.45 27.06 3.93
C ALA A 98 -2.42 26.93 2.80
N GLN A 99 -1.71 25.80 2.72
CA GLN A 99 -0.78 25.51 1.63
C GLN A 99 -1.49 25.45 0.28
N GLY A 100 -2.66 24.78 0.20
CA GLY A 100 -3.47 24.72 -1.01
C GLY A 100 -3.93 26.08 -1.49
N PHE A 101 -4.44 26.93 -0.59
CA PHE A 101 -4.83 28.29 -0.93
C PHE A 101 -3.64 29.15 -1.32
N SER A 102 -2.53 29.06 -0.59
CA SER A 102 -1.29 29.78 -0.92
C SER A 102 -0.76 29.40 -2.30
N ALA A 103 -0.79 28.10 -2.64
CA ALA A 103 -0.41 27.62 -3.96
C ALA A 103 -1.33 28.19 -5.06
N ARG A 104 -2.64 28.29 -4.80
CA ARG A 104 -3.61 28.87 -5.77
C ARG A 104 -3.43 30.35 -5.97
N LEU A 105 -3.05 31.06 -4.93
CA LEU A 105 -2.82 32.51 -4.94
C LEU A 105 -1.44 32.91 -5.48
N ASN A 106 -0.49 31.97 -5.49
CA ASN A 106 0.86 32.24 -5.98
C ASN A 106 0.87 32.37 -7.51
N PRO A 107 1.27 33.49 -8.09
CA PRO A 107 1.39 33.65 -9.53
C PRO A 107 2.50 32.80 -10.16
N ALA A 108 3.54 32.45 -9.39
CA ALA A 108 4.66 31.57 -9.80
C ALA A 108 4.33 30.10 -9.51
N ARG A 109 3.29 29.55 -10.16
CA ARG A 109 2.97 28.13 -10.04
C ARG A 109 3.92 27.28 -10.89
N PRO A 110 4.24 26.05 -10.43
CA PRO A 110 4.99 25.12 -11.25
C PRO A 110 4.29 24.89 -12.57
N GLY A 111 5.02 25.03 -13.67
CA GLY A 111 4.53 24.68 -15.00
C GLY A 111 4.52 23.17 -15.23
N ILE A 112 3.98 22.76 -16.40
CA ILE A 112 3.93 21.32 -16.76
C ILE A 112 5.34 20.71 -16.78
N GLU A 113 6.31 21.42 -17.35
CA GLU A 113 7.70 20.95 -17.43
C GLU A 113 8.33 20.76 -16.05
N GLU A 114 8.11 21.70 -15.12
CA GLU A 114 8.56 21.56 -13.74
C GLU A 114 7.92 20.36 -13.02
N TRP A 115 6.63 20.09 -13.28
CA TRP A 115 5.97 18.91 -12.74
C TRP A 115 6.53 17.61 -13.34
N GLU A 116 6.91 17.60 -14.60
CA GLU A 116 7.58 16.45 -15.22
C GLU A 116 8.96 16.20 -14.62
N ASP A 117 9.74 17.25 -14.37
CA ASP A 117 11.03 17.17 -13.68
C ASP A 117 10.88 16.63 -12.25
N ARG A 118 9.87 17.11 -11.52
CA ARG A 118 9.52 16.59 -10.19
C ARG A 118 9.12 15.12 -10.26
N LEU A 119 8.34 14.73 -11.24
CA LEU A 119 7.95 13.34 -11.47
C LEU A 119 9.17 12.44 -11.66
N VAL A 120 10.13 12.84 -12.51
CA VAL A 120 11.39 12.10 -12.70
C VAL A 120 12.17 11.99 -11.40
N THR A 121 12.28 13.10 -10.66
CA THR A 121 12.95 13.15 -9.35
C THR A 121 12.31 12.20 -8.36
N TYR A 122 10.98 12.21 -8.22
CA TYR A 122 10.25 11.30 -7.34
C TYR A 122 10.45 9.82 -7.71
N GLY A 123 10.53 9.52 -9.01
CA GLY A 123 10.80 8.17 -9.47
C GLY A 123 12.16 7.64 -8.99
N ARG A 124 13.19 8.49 -8.98
CA ARG A 124 14.52 8.16 -8.48
C ARG A 124 14.59 8.12 -6.95
N ASP A 125 14.05 9.15 -6.30
CA ASP A 125 14.08 9.27 -4.85
C ASP A 125 13.34 8.13 -4.16
N TYR A 126 12.23 7.66 -4.73
CA TYR A 126 11.49 6.51 -4.20
C TYR A 126 12.34 5.23 -4.12
N MET A 127 13.29 5.08 -5.00
CA MET A 127 14.15 3.88 -5.04
C MET A 127 15.15 3.85 -3.88
N SER A 128 15.59 5.01 -3.38
CA SER A 128 16.67 5.15 -2.40
C SER A 128 16.25 5.74 -1.05
N ALA A 129 15.23 6.61 -1.02
CA ALA A 129 14.76 7.26 0.19
C ALA A 129 13.79 6.39 1.00
N GLY A 130 13.53 6.80 2.24
CA GLY A 130 12.56 6.16 3.12
C GLY A 130 11.11 6.48 2.72
N GLY A 131 10.20 5.50 2.90
CA GLY A 131 8.80 5.66 2.51
C GLY A 131 8.10 6.85 3.17
N ALA A 132 8.38 7.13 4.45
CA ALA A 132 7.77 8.25 5.18
C ALA A 132 8.23 9.62 4.67
N GLU A 133 9.48 9.74 4.23
CA GLU A 133 10.00 10.97 3.64
C GLU A 133 9.32 11.26 2.30
N ILE A 134 9.29 10.26 1.42
CA ILE A 134 8.62 10.37 0.13
C ILE A 134 7.13 10.69 0.30
N GLN A 135 6.47 10.04 1.25
CA GLN A 135 5.06 10.29 1.54
C GLN A 135 4.78 11.76 1.90
N ARG A 136 5.59 12.34 2.80
CA ARG A 136 5.43 13.75 3.21
C ARG A 136 5.65 14.71 2.05
N ARG A 137 6.70 14.51 1.24
CA ARG A 137 7.02 15.34 0.09
C ARG A 137 5.93 15.27 -0.98
N LEU A 138 5.49 14.06 -1.32
CA LEU A 138 4.40 13.85 -2.27
C LEU A 138 3.08 14.46 -1.79
N ALA A 139 2.74 14.34 -0.51
CA ALA A 139 1.52 14.93 0.04
C ALA A 139 1.52 16.45 -0.15
N ALA A 140 2.63 17.13 0.14
CA ALA A 140 2.78 18.58 -0.04
C ALA A 140 2.63 18.98 -1.52
N ASP A 141 3.33 18.30 -2.42
CA ASP A 141 3.25 18.60 -3.85
C ASP A 141 1.87 18.29 -4.45
N MET A 142 1.21 17.21 -4.02
CA MET A 142 -0.12 16.88 -4.52
C MET A 142 -1.20 17.89 -4.12
N ILE A 143 -1.04 18.59 -2.97
CA ILE A 143 -1.93 19.70 -2.59
C ILE A 143 -1.80 20.87 -3.57
N VAL A 144 -0.60 21.13 -4.07
CA VAL A 144 -0.36 22.15 -5.09
C VAL A 144 -0.89 21.69 -6.45
N LEU A 145 -0.56 20.47 -6.85
CA LEU A 145 -0.93 19.88 -8.14
C LEU A 145 -2.45 19.81 -8.34
N GLN A 146 -3.20 19.44 -7.29
CA GLN A 146 -4.68 19.35 -7.39
C GLN A 146 -5.35 20.67 -7.77
N GLN A 147 -4.67 21.82 -7.56
CA GLN A 147 -5.17 23.14 -7.93
C GLN A 147 -4.93 23.48 -9.42
N GLN A 148 -4.30 22.58 -10.18
CA GLN A 148 -3.81 22.78 -11.53
C GLN A 148 -4.24 21.67 -12.51
N LEU A 149 -5.25 20.86 -12.15
CA LEU A 149 -5.73 19.72 -12.96
C LEU A 149 -6.67 20.18 -14.08
N ASP A 150 -6.16 21.01 -14.98
CA ASP A 150 -6.91 21.69 -16.04
C ASP A 150 -6.67 21.10 -17.44
N SER A 151 -5.72 20.15 -17.58
CA SER A 151 -5.37 19.54 -18.86
C SER A 151 -5.12 18.03 -18.76
N PRO A 152 -5.29 17.26 -19.85
CA PRO A 152 -4.96 15.84 -19.89
C PRO A 152 -3.52 15.52 -19.43
N ARG A 153 -2.56 16.39 -19.80
CA ARG A 153 -1.15 16.23 -19.41
C ARG A 153 -0.95 16.35 -17.89
N MET A 154 -1.64 17.30 -17.24
CA MET A 154 -1.61 17.43 -15.77
C MET A 154 -2.27 16.24 -15.09
N TRP A 155 -3.34 15.68 -15.63
CA TRP A 155 -3.94 14.44 -15.13
C TRP A 155 -3.01 13.23 -15.27
N SER A 156 -2.21 13.16 -16.34
CA SER A 156 -1.17 12.12 -16.51
C SER A 156 -0.13 12.18 -15.39
N ILE A 157 0.39 13.38 -15.11
CA ILE A 157 1.34 13.62 -14.00
C ILE A 157 0.72 13.23 -12.67
N ALA A 158 -0.47 13.71 -12.39
CA ALA A 158 -1.20 13.40 -11.15
C ALA A 158 -1.40 11.90 -10.97
N ALA A 159 -1.81 11.18 -12.00
CA ALA A 159 -2.03 9.73 -11.97
C ALA A 159 -0.74 8.96 -11.58
N ARG A 160 0.40 9.38 -12.12
CA ARG A 160 1.70 8.75 -11.81
C ARG A 160 2.17 9.07 -10.40
N LEU A 161 2.02 10.31 -9.93
CA LEU A 161 2.35 10.69 -8.54
C LEU A 161 1.41 10.02 -7.52
N MET A 162 0.10 9.93 -7.79
CA MET A 162 -0.85 9.20 -6.96
C MET A 162 -0.50 7.71 -6.86
N THR A 163 -0.04 7.11 -7.96
CA THR A 163 0.41 5.70 -7.97
C THR A 163 1.63 5.51 -7.06
N LEU A 164 2.58 6.45 -7.13
CA LEU A 164 3.76 6.41 -6.26
C LEU A 164 3.39 6.64 -4.80
N TYR A 165 2.46 7.56 -4.53
CA TYR A 165 1.95 7.83 -3.20
C TYR A 165 1.25 6.62 -2.58
N ALA A 166 0.44 5.90 -3.36
CA ALA A 166 -0.20 4.66 -2.93
C ALA A 166 0.80 3.64 -2.36
N LYS A 167 1.98 3.52 -2.99
CA LYS A 167 3.05 2.61 -2.57
C LYS A 167 3.72 2.97 -1.25
N THR A 168 3.51 4.17 -0.73
CA THR A 168 4.13 4.62 0.53
C THR A 168 3.32 4.24 1.77
N PHE A 169 2.08 3.76 1.61
CA PHE A 169 1.24 3.39 2.76
C PHE A 169 1.68 2.06 3.37
N PRO A 170 1.68 1.94 4.70
CA PRO A 170 2.00 0.70 5.39
C PRO A 170 0.93 -0.38 5.15
N GLY A 171 1.30 -1.66 5.27
CA GLY A 171 0.43 -2.79 5.00
C GLY A 171 -0.80 -2.93 5.89
N SER A 172 -0.70 -2.41 7.12
CA SER A 172 -1.84 -2.29 8.03
C SER A 172 -2.95 -1.36 7.51
N ASP A 173 -2.67 -0.59 6.47
CA ASP A 173 -3.59 0.38 5.88
C ASP A 173 -3.82 0.12 4.38
N GLY A 174 -4.00 -1.17 4.05
CA GLY A 174 -4.23 -1.62 2.66
C GLY A 174 -5.37 -0.88 1.95
N ARG A 175 -6.41 -0.46 2.69
CA ARG A 175 -7.52 0.33 2.13
C ARG A 175 -7.04 1.66 1.58
N LYS A 176 -6.13 2.37 2.24
CA LYS A 176 -5.61 3.65 1.75
C LYS A 176 -4.82 3.47 0.46
N ALA A 177 -3.94 2.47 0.39
CA ALA A 177 -3.21 2.17 -0.83
C ALA A 177 -4.18 1.89 -1.99
N ILE A 178 -5.19 1.02 -1.79
CA ILE A 178 -6.19 0.69 -2.80
C ILE A 178 -6.99 1.92 -3.23
N ASN A 179 -7.39 2.79 -2.30
CA ASN A 179 -8.10 4.03 -2.61
C ASN A 179 -7.24 4.95 -3.49
N TRP A 180 -5.95 5.10 -3.17
CA TRP A 180 -5.04 5.91 -3.97
C TRP A 180 -4.78 5.32 -5.36
N TYR A 181 -4.65 3.98 -5.49
CA TYR A 181 -4.58 3.33 -6.80
C TYR A 181 -5.86 3.53 -7.61
N SER A 182 -7.02 3.50 -6.96
CA SER A 182 -8.31 3.75 -7.63
C SER A 182 -8.43 5.20 -8.11
N MET A 183 -8.02 6.17 -7.29
CA MET A 183 -7.95 7.57 -7.70
C MET A 183 -6.93 7.80 -8.82
N ALA A 184 -5.77 7.16 -8.74
CA ALA A 184 -4.76 7.21 -9.80
C ALA A 184 -5.30 6.66 -11.14
N ALA A 185 -6.05 5.56 -11.10
CA ALA A 185 -6.68 5.01 -12.29
C ALA A 185 -7.74 5.94 -12.88
N ALA A 186 -8.56 6.59 -12.04
CA ALA A 186 -9.53 7.60 -12.48
C ALA A 186 -8.84 8.85 -13.04
N ALA A 187 -7.73 9.28 -12.46
CA ALA A 187 -6.91 10.38 -13.00
C ALA A 187 -6.28 10.01 -14.35
N ALA A 188 -5.79 8.77 -14.48
CA ALA A 188 -5.25 8.24 -15.73
C ALA A 188 -6.33 8.21 -16.84
N ASP A 189 -7.58 7.90 -16.50
CA ASP A 189 -8.68 7.95 -17.48
C ASP A 189 -8.94 9.37 -18.01
N ARG A 190 -8.68 10.40 -17.18
CA ARG A 190 -8.77 11.82 -17.58
C ARG A 190 -7.57 12.33 -18.36
N SER A 191 -6.48 11.57 -18.38
CA SER A 191 -5.30 11.93 -19.19
C SER A 191 -5.50 11.67 -20.68
N GLU A 192 -6.54 10.90 -21.06
CA GLU A 192 -6.83 10.48 -22.44
C GLU A 192 -5.68 9.67 -23.09
N ASP A 193 -4.66 9.33 -22.31
CA ASP A 193 -3.49 8.58 -22.74
C ASP A 193 -3.63 7.08 -22.40
N ALA A 194 -3.73 6.24 -23.41
CA ALA A 194 -3.89 4.80 -23.24
C ALA A 194 -2.69 4.17 -22.51
N ASP A 195 -1.47 4.64 -22.79
CA ASP A 195 -0.26 4.08 -22.17
C ASP A 195 -0.21 4.40 -20.66
N ILE A 196 -0.62 5.61 -20.26
CA ILE A 196 -0.74 5.98 -18.84
C ILE A 196 -1.84 5.19 -18.15
N ARG A 197 -2.98 4.99 -18.80
CA ARG A 197 -4.10 4.18 -18.26
C ARG A 197 -3.69 2.73 -18.01
N VAL A 198 -2.93 2.14 -18.93
CA VAL A 198 -2.36 0.79 -18.78
C VAL A 198 -1.28 0.78 -17.71
N TRP A 199 -0.39 1.78 -17.73
CA TRP A 199 0.73 1.86 -16.78
C TRP A 199 0.27 1.94 -15.33
N VAL A 200 -0.66 2.84 -15.00
CA VAL A 200 -1.19 3.02 -13.63
C VAL A 200 -1.80 1.73 -13.09
N ARG A 201 -2.64 1.08 -13.89
CA ARG A 201 -3.31 -0.17 -13.50
C ARG A 201 -2.32 -1.33 -13.38
N GLY A 202 -1.37 -1.43 -14.29
CA GLY A 202 -0.29 -2.41 -14.20
C GLY A 202 0.57 -2.21 -12.95
N ARG A 203 0.91 -0.97 -12.62
CA ARG A 203 1.67 -0.65 -11.40
C ARG A 203 0.91 -0.99 -10.12
N ALA A 204 -0.41 -0.77 -10.09
CA ALA A 204 -1.25 -1.19 -8.97
C ALA A 204 -1.29 -2.72 -8.86
N ALA A 205 -1.45 -3.42 -9.98
CA ALA A 205 -1.48 -4.88 -10.02
C ALA A 205 -0.18 -5.50 -9.51
N ILE A 206 1.00 -5.04 -10.00
CA ILE A 206 2.28 -5.59 -9.57
C ILE A 206 2.58 -5.25 -8.11
N ALA A 207 2.25 -4.06 -7.62
CA ALA A 207 2.47 -3.69 -6.24
C ALA A 207 1.67 -4.60 -5.29
N LEU A 208 0.37 -4.74 -5.51
CA LEU A 208 -0.51 -5.57 -4.69
C LEU A 208 -0.17 -7.06 -4.81
N GLY A 209 0.08 -7.57 -6.02
CA GLY A 209 0.44 -8.98 -6.25
C GLY A 209 1.81 -9.33 -5.64
N TYR A 210 2.81 -8.48 -5.82
CA TYR A 210 4.13 -8.68 -5.25
C TYR A 210 4.10 -8.69 -3.71
N GLU A 211 3.33 -7.79 -3.11
CA GLU A 211 3.14 -7.71 -1.66
C GLU A 211 2.26 -8.85 -1.11
N GLY A 212 1.52 -9.55 -1.96
CA GLY A 212 0.55 -10.54 -1.53
C GLY A 212 -0.67 -9.93 -0.84
N ALA A 213 -1.02 -8.68 -1.20
CA ALA A 213 -2.11 -7.93 -0.58
C ALA A 213 -3.29 -7.78 -1.53
N ALA A 214 -4.51 -8.01 -1.02
CA ALA A 214 -5.74 -7.78 -1.77
C ALA A 214 -5.71 -8.38 -3.20
N LEU A 215 -5.39 -9.66 -3.31
CA LEU A 215 -5.20 -10.37 -4.59
C LEU A 215 -6.36 -10.19 -5.57
N PRO A 216 -7.65 -10.22 -5.16
CA PRO A 216 -8.75 -9.95 -6.08
C PRO A 216 -8.71 -8.54 -6.70
N VAL A 217 -8.18 -7.55 -5.96
CA VAL A 217 -8.00 -6.19 -6.46
C VAL A 217 -6.81 -6.13 -7.44
N ALA A 218 -5.72 -6.85 -7.14
CA ALA A 218 -4.58 -6.98 -8.04
C ALA A 218 -5.00 -7.59 -9.39
N HIS A 219 -5.78 -8.68 -9.38
CA HIS A 219 -6.36 -9.28 -10.59
C HIS A 219 -7.22 -8.29 -11.37
N ARG A 220 -8.13 -7.59 -10.71
CA ARG A 220 -8.99 -6.60 -11.36
C ARG A 220 -8.20 -5.49 -12.05
N PHE A 221 -7.19 -4.93 -11.41
CA PHE A 221 -6.34 -3.92 -12.03
C PHE A 221 -5.55 -4.49 -13.21
N ALA A 222 -5.04 -5.73 -13.10
CA ALA A 222 -4.35 -6.38 -14.20
C ALA A 222 -5.27 -6.60 -15.41
N ASP A 223 -6.47 -7.13 -15.19
CA ASP A 223 -7.45 -7.38 -16.25
C ASP A 223 -7.88 -6.07 -16.94
N GLN A 224 -8.11 -5.00 -16.15
CA GLN A 224 -8.39 -3.68 -16.69
C GLN A 224 -7.24 -3.14 -17.54
N ALA A 225 -5.98 -3.29 -17.09
CA ALA A 225 -4.82 -2.85 -17.85
C ALA A 225 -4.72 -3.59 -19.21
N LEU A 226 -4.85 -4.92 -19.16
CA LEU A 226 -4.74 -5.77 -20.35
C LEU A 226 -5.88 -5.56 -21.35
N ALA A 227 -7.06 -5.14 -20.88
CA ALA A 227 -8.21 -4.83 -21.72
C ALA A 227 -8.13 -3.46 -22.43
N ILE A 228 -7.31 -2.51 -21.95
CA ILE A 228 -7.19 -1.17 -22.54
C ILE A 228 -6.37 -1.20 -23.84
N SER A 229 -5.27 -1.95 -23.86
CA SER A 229 -4.37 -2.00 -25.01
C SER A 229 -3.59 -3.31 -25.03
N ASP A 230 -3.36 -3.85 -26.22
CA ASP A 230 -2.48 -5.01 -26.48
C ASP A 230 -1.06 -4.57 -26.91
N ARG A 231 -0.81 -3.27 -27.01
CA ARG A 231 0.48 -2.71 -27.34
C ARG A 231 1.52 -3.07 -26.26
N PRO A 232 2.71 -3.59 -26.63
CA PRO A 232 3.78 -3.85 -25.69
C PRO A 232 4.15 -2.62 -24.89
N GLY A 233 4.38 -2.79 -23.57
CA GLY A 233 4.78 -1.69 -22.71
C GLY A 233 4.92 -2.10 -21.24
N LEU A 234 5.60 -1.26 -20.46
CA LEU A 234 5.87 -1.52 -19.04
C LEU A 234 4.60 -1.70 -18.20
N GLY A 235 3.51 -1.05 -18.58
CA GLY A 235 2.22 -1.21 -17.90
C GLY A 235 1.67 -2.63 -18.08
N ARG A 236 1.73 -3.18 -19.28
CA ARG A 236 1.31 -4.57 -19.55
C ARG A 236 2.21 -5.58 -18.88
N LEU A 237 3.53 -5.39 -18.91
CA LEU A 237 4.50 -6.21 -18.18
C LEU A 237 4.15 -6.28 -16.69
N ASN A 238 3.92 -5.13 -16.07
CA ASN A 238 3.55 -5.05 -14.66
C ASN A 238 2.19 -5.75 -14.39
N ALA A 239 1.21 -5.62 -15.27
CA ALA A 239 -0.09 -6.28 -15.14
C ALA A 239 0.05 -7.81 -15.21
N LEU A 240 0.79 -8.34 -16.18
CA LEU A 240 1.04 -9.77 -16.34
C LEU A 240 1.73 -10.36 -15.11
N TRP A 241 2.75 -9.68 -14.61
CA TRP A 241 3.52 -10.19 -13.47
C TRP A 241 2.81 -9.95 -12.13
N GLY A 242 2.03 -8.89 -11.99
CA GLY A 242 1.15 -8.72 -10.85
C GLY A 242 0.13 -9.87 -10.75
N LYS A 243 -0.43 -10.25 -11.88
CA LYS A 243 -1.34 -11.41 -11.98
C LYS A 243 -0.62 -12.74 -11.73
N ALA A 244 0.63 -12.89 -12.19
CA ALA A 244 1.45 -14.08 -11.92
C ALA A 244 1.74 -14.25 -10.42
N HIS A 245 2.09 -13.16 -9.71
CA HIS A 245 2.27 -13.21 -8.26
C HIS A 245 1.00 -13.60 -7.53
N ALA A 246 -0.14 -13.04 -7.93
CA ALA A 246 -1.43 -13.40 -7.34
C ALA A 246 -1.78 -14.87 -7.58
N ALA A 247 -1.59 -15.39 -8.79
CA ALA A 247 -1.81 -16.80 -9.12
C ALA A 247 -0.88 -17.72 -8.32
N ALA A 248 0.40 -17.37 -8.20
CA ALA A 248 1.36 -18.15 -7.42
C ALA A 248 0.96 -18.25 -5.94
N LEU A 249 0.50 -17.15 -5.33
CA LEU A 249 0.02 -17.12 -3.94
C LEU A 249 -1.29 -17.89 -3.73
N GLN A 250 -2.12 -18.00 -4.77
CA GLN A 250 -3.35 -18.79 -4.76
C GLN A 250 -3.12 -20.28 -5.09
N GLY A 251 -1.85 -20.67 -5.35
CA GLY A 251 -1.50 -22.04 -5.70
C GLY A 251 -1.77 -22.43 -7.16
N ASP A 252 -2.22 -21.49 -8.00
CA ASP A 252 -2.41 -21.72 -9.44
C ASP A 252 -1.08 -21.61 -10.19
N THR A 253 -0.26 -22.65 -10.02
CA THR A 253 1.08 -22.75 -10.60
C THR A 253 1.06 -22.72 -12.14
N ALA A 254 0.06 -23.32 -12.76
CA ALA A 254 -0.02 -23.38 -14.22
C ALA A 254 -0.26 -21.97 -14.82
N THR A 255 -1.21 -21.24 -14.29
CA THR A 255 -1.48 -19.85 -14.69
C THR A 255 -0.28 -18.96 -14.40
N ALA A 256 0.36 -19.09 -13.23
CA ALA A 256 1.52 -18.29 -12.88
C ALA A 256 2.67 -18.47 -13.88
N ARG A 257 3.00 -19.71 -14.26
CA ARG A 257 4.03 -20.02 -15.27
C ARG A 257 3.71 -19.42 -16.64
N GLY A 258 2.49 -19.60 -17.13
CA GLY A 258 2.07 -19.04 -18.42
C GLY A 258 2.17 -17.51 -18.45
N LEU A 259 1.86 -16.85 -17.34
CA LEU A 259 1.98 -15.39 -17.19
C LEU A 259 3.45 -14.94 -17.11
N ILE A 260 4.33 -15.72 -16.45
CA ILE A 260 5.78 -15.45 -16.41
C ILE A 260 6.35 -15.47 -17.83
N ASP A 261 6.05 -16.51 -18.60
CA ASP A 261 6.55 -16.65 -19.98
C ASP A 261 6.03 -15.55 -20.90
N THR A 262 4.78 -15.16 -20.72
CA THR A 262 4.19 -14.03 -21.46
C THR A 262 4.85 -12.71 -21.06
N GLY A 263 5.08 -12.51 -19.77
CA GLY A 263 5.75 -11.33 -19.25
C GLY A 263 7.21 -11.21 -19.69
N ARG A 264 7.94 -12.33 -19.81
CA ARG A 264 9.30 -12.32 -20.39
C ARG A 264 9.30 -11.79 -21.83
N ARG A 265 8.41 -12.31 -22.67
CA ARG A 265 8.24 -11.83 -24.05
C ARG A 265 7.82 -10.36 -24.11
N GLU A 266 7.03 -9.91 -23.14
CA GLU A 266 6.65 -8.51 -23.01
C GLU A 266 7.86 -7.63 -22.64
N PHE A 267 8.70 -8.11 -21.72
CA PHE A 267 9.92 -7.40 -21.34
C PHE A 267 10.91 -7.24 -22.49
N ASP A 268 11.12 -8.30 -23.28
CA ASP A 268 12.01 -8.27 -24.46
C ASP A 268 11.62 -7.16 -25.47
N ARG A 269 10.36 -6.70 -25.41
CA ARG A 269 9.79 -5.69 -26.32
C ARG A 269 9.65 -4.30 -25.68
N SER A 270 9.73 -4.20 -24.37
CA SER A 270 9.35 -2.98 -23.63
C SER A 270 10.22 -2.67 -22.41
N GLY A 271 11.31 -3.40 -22.18
CA GLY A 271 12.25 -3.12 -21.08
C GLY A 271 12.87 -1.72 -21.19
N SER A 272 13.47 -1.27 -20.10
CA SER A 272 13.95 0.10 -19.95
C SER A 272 15.39 0.13 -19.46
N ASP A 273 16.18 1.06 -20.00
CA ASP A 273 17.57 1.26 -19.66
C ASP A 273 17.80 2.10 -18.38
N ASP A 274 16.78 2.83 -17.92
CA ASP A 274 16.89 3.61 -16.66
C ASP A 274 17.02 2.67 -15.46
N GLN A 275 18.19 2.68 -14.84
CA GLN A 275 18.57 1.75 -13.78
C GLN A 275 18.02 2.10 -12.41
N ALA A 276 17.64 3.33 -12.16
CA ALA A 276 17.38 3.85 -10.82
C ALA A 276 16.00 4.49 -10.63
N SER A 277 15.10 4.44 -11.60
CA SER A 277 13.76 5.01 -11.49
C SER A 277 12.70 3.98 -11.14
N ASP A 278 11.75 4.35 -10.27
CA ASP A 278 10.55 3.52 -10.03
C ASP A 278 9.65 3.41 -11.26
N TYR A 279 9.74 4.36 -12.16
CA TYR A 279 8.99 4.35 -13.42
C TYR A 279 9.58 3.44 -14.49
N ALA A 280 10.75 2.86 -14.25
CA ALA A 280 11.46 1.97 -15.15
C ALA A 280 11.43 0.52 -14.65
N VAL A 281 11.65 -0.41 -15.56
CA VAL A 281 11.86 -1.83 -15.25
C VAL A 281 13.10 -2.31 -16.02
N PRO A 282 14.32 -2.06 -15.49
CA PRO A 282 15.55 -2.57 -16.08
C PRO A 282 15.72 -4.08 -15.84
N TRP A 283 16.72 -4.68 -16.48
CA TRP A 283 16.99 -6.13 -16.42
C TRP A 283 17.13 -6.67 -15.00
N TRP A 284 17.88 -5.99 -14.14
CA TRP A 284 18.03 -6.42 -12.76
C TRP A 284 16.67 -6.46 -12.01
N ARG A 285 15.80 -5.49 -12.27
CA ARG A 285 14.51 -5.38 -11.59
C ARG A 285 13.53 -6.47 -12.04
N VAL A 286 13.54 -6.81 -13.31
CA VAL A 286 12.81 -7.95 -13.86
C VAL A 286 13.20 -9.23 -13.12
N ASN A 287 14.50 -9.42 -12.91
CA ASN A 287 15.02 -10.59 -12.22
C ASN A 287 14.70 -10.59 -10.71
N VAL A 288 14.56 -9.43 -10.07
CA VAL A 288 14.02 -9.35 -8.70
C VAL A 288 12.58 -9.86 -8.66
N PHE A 289 11.72 -9.47 -9.59
CA PHE A 289 10.35 -9.97 -9.66
C PHE A 289 10.31 -11.48 -9.94
N LEU A 290 11.11 -11.94 -10.90
CA LEU A 290 11.19 -13.33 -11.25
C LEU A 290 11.72 -14.21 -10.11
N SER A 291 12.71 -13.72 -9.36
CA SER A 291 13.26 -14.42 -8.20
C SER A 291 12.17 -14.72 -7.15
N LEU A 292 11.32 -13.73 -6.82
CA LEU A 292 10.23 -13.97 -5.87
C LEU A 292 9.17 -14.91 -6.43
N LEU A 293 8.80 -14.74 -7.71
CA LEU A 293 7.83 -15.64 -8.37
C LEU A 293 8.31 -17.09 -8.33
N ALA A 294 9.57 -17.33 -8.73
CA ALA A 294 10.17 -18.66 -8.73
C ALA A 294 10.28 -19.22 -7.30
N ALA A 295 10.64 -18.40 -6.31
CA ALA A 295 10.66 -18.82 -4.90
C ALA A 295 9.25 -19.23 -4.41
N ARG A 296 8.22 -18.47 -4.76
CA ARG A 296 6.81 -18.80 -4.44
C ARG A 296 6.34 -20.10 -5.11
N LEU A 297 6.85 -20.40 -6.29
CA LEU A 297 6.51 -21.63 -7.05
C LEU A 297 7.38 -22.84 -6.64
N GLY A 298 8.38 -22.69 -5.78
CA GLY A 298 9.33 -23.75 -5.43
C GLY A 298 10.30 -24.10 -6.57
N GLU A 299 10.56 -23.16 -7.49
CA GLU A 299 11.44 -23.35 -8.65
C GLU A 299 12.86 -22.86 -8.32
N GLU A 300 13.56 -23.57 -7.46
CA GLU A 300 14.86 -23.20 -6.90
C GLU A 300 15.86 -22.74 -7.98
N ARG A 301 16.09 -23.56 -9.02
CA ARG A 301 17.06 -23.25 -10.08
C ARG A 301 16.74 -21.93 -10.78
N VAL A 302 15.45 -21.67 -11.03
CA VAL A 302 14.99 -20.42 -11.69
C VAL A 302 15.18 -19.24 -10.75
N ALA A 303 14.87 -19.43 -9.46
CA ALA A 303 15.04 -18.39 -8.44
C ALA A 303 16.50 -17.99 -8.27
N VAL A 304 17.42 -18.97 -8.14
CA VAL A 304 18.86 -18.73 -8.01
C VAL A 304 19.41 -18.01 -9.26
N ALA A 305 19.11 -18.51 -10.46
CA ALA A 305 19.55 -17.86 -11.69
C ALA A 305 19.05 -16.41 -11.81
N ALA A 306 17.80 -16.14 -11.40
CA ALA A 306 17.26 -14.78 -11.38
C ALA A 306 17.94 -13.90 -10.32
N GLN A 307 18.27 -14.45 -9.15
CA GLN A 307 19.02 -13.72 -8.11
C GLN A 307 20.42 -13.33 -8.59
N ASP A 308 21.14 -14.25 -9.22
CA ASP A 308 22.48 -14.01 -9.76
C ASP A 308 22.43 -12.93 -10.85
N ALA A 309 21.50 -13.04 -11.80
CA ALA A 309 21.30 -12.06 -12.84
C ALA A 309 20.91 -10.67 -12.27
N ALA A 310 20.06 -10.63 -11.24
CA ALA A 310 19.72 -9.37 -10.58
C ALA A 310 20.92 -8.75 -9.88
N ARG A 311 21.71 -9.54 -9.14
CA ARG A 311 22.90 -9.06 -8.40
C ARG A 311 23.99 -8.52 -9.30
N ALA A 312 24.14 -9.08 -10.51
CA ALA A 312 25.16 -8.65 -11.47
C ALA A 312 24.97 -7.19 -11.93
N ASP A 313 23.70 -6.76 -12.10
CA ASP A 313 23.39 -5.43 -12.66
C ASP A 313 22.74 -4.47 -11.64
N LEU A 314 22.47 -4.93 -10.39
CA LEU A 314 21.84 -4.11 -9.37
C LEU A 314 22.74 -2.96 -8.91
N PRO A 315 22.32 -1.68 -9.04
CA PRO A 315 23.09 -0.55 -8.56
C PRO A 315 23.41 -0.63 -7.06
N GLU A 316 24.66 -0.33 -6.69
CA GLU A 316 25.11 -0.33 -5.29
C GLU A 316 24.32 0.68 -4.42
N SER A 317 23.86 1.75 -5.03
CA SER A 317 23.04 2.79 -4.36
C SER A 317 21.65 2.31 -3.92
N LEU A 318 21.25 1.09 -4.30
CA LEU A 318 19.92 0.52 -4.04
C LEU A 318 19.97 -0.71 -3.10
N PRO A 319 20.50 -0.59 -1.86
CA PRO A 319 20.72 -1.72 -0.96
C PRO A 319 19.41 -2.45 -0.59
N ARG A 320 18.27 -1.76 -0.59
CA ARG A 320 16.96 -2.35 -0.32
C ARG A 320 16.63 -3.54 -1.24
N PHE A 321 17.07 -3.50 -2.50
CA PHE A 321 16.81 -4.59 -3.43
C PHE A 321 17.72 -5.81 -3.20
N ARG A 322 18.91 -5.63 -2.62
CA ARG A 322 19.72 -6.76 -2.10
C ARG A 322 18.98 -7.47 -0.99
N THR A 323 18.42 -6.71 -0.04
CA THR A 323 17.58 -7.27 1.02
C THR A 323 16.41 -8.08 0.45
N HIS A 324 15.73 -7.62 -0.61
CA HIS A 324 14.71 -8.42 -1.28
C HIS A 324 15.25 -9.77 -1.75
N LEU A 325 16.40 -9.79 -2.45
CA LEU A 325 16.99 -11.03 -2.97
C LEU A 325 17.39 -12.00 -1.84
N ASP A 326 17.96 -11.50 -0.74
CA ASP A 326 18.30 -12.32 0.43
C ASP A 326 17.05 -12.90 1.10
N MET A 327 15.97 -12.13 1.18
CA MET A 327 14.68 -12.60 1.69
C MET A 327 14.03 -13.62 0.75
N HIS A 328 14.17 -13.49 -0.57
CA HIS A 328 13.70 -14.52 -1.52
C HIS A 328 14.41 -15.85 -1.30
N GLN A 329 15.71 -15.81 -1.01
CA GLN A 329 16.46 -17.00 -0.62
C GLN A 329 15.95 -17.59 0.71
N GLY A 330 15.64 -16.73 1.69
CA GLY A 330 15.01 -17.18 2.94
C GLY A 330 13.66 -17.86 2.70
N LEU A 331 12.83 -17.33 1.80
CA LEU A 331 11.56 -17.96 1.42
C LEU A 331 11.78 -19.34 0.78
N MET A 332 12.79 -19.49 -0.06
CA MET A 332 13.13 -20.78 -0.67
C MET A 332 13.48 -21.82 0.39
N LEU A 333 14.36 -21.49 1.35
CA LEU A 333 14.72 -22.38 2.44
C LEU A 333 13.50 -22.83 3.26
N VAL A 334 12.59 -21.89 3.56
CA VAL A 334 11.33 -22.23 4.27
C VAL A 334 10.51 -23.23 3.47
N ARG A 335 10.40 -23.06 2.15
CA ARG A 335 9.65 -23.97 1.28
C ARG A 335 10.30 -25.34 1.13
N ASP A 336 11.61 -25.39 1.17
CA ASP A 336 12.39 -26.64 1.19
C ASP A 336 12.35 -27.39 2.54
N GLY A 337 11.70 -26.80 3.56
CA GLY A 337 11.52 -27.39 4.87
C GLY A 337 12.49 -26.88 5.94
N ASP A 338 13.52 -26.11 5.59
CA ASP A 338 14.41 -25.47 6.56
C ASP A 338 13.89 -24.09 7.01
N ARG A 339 12.76 -24.13 7.71
CA ARG A 339 12.09 -22.94 8.22
C ARG A 339 12.98 -22.11 9.13
N THR A 340 13.76 -22.77 9.97
CA THR A 340 14.56 -22.09 10.99
C THR A 340 15.63 -21.23 10.33
N GLU A 341 16.40 -21.79 9.40
CA GLU A 341 17.45 -21.07 8.71
C GLU A 341 16.88 -20.04 7.73
N GLY A 342 15.78 -20.36 7.04
CA GLY A 342 15.11 -19.43 6.13
C GLY A 342 14.59 -18.17 6.83
N VAL A 343 13.91 -18.31 7.96
CA VAL A 343 13.45 -17.18 8.78
C VAL A 343 14.62 -16.38 9.34
N LYS A 344 15.66 -17.04 9.81
CA LYS A 344 16.88 -16.41 10.34
C LYS A 344 17.59 -15.58 9.27
N LEU A 345 17.79 -16.14 8.06
CA LEU A 345 18.40 -15.45 6.94
C LEU A 345 17.61 -14.19 6.54
N ALA A 346 16.29 -14.33 6.36
CA ALA A 346 15.43 -13.22 5.98
C ALA A 346 15.43 -12.10 7.03
N ARG A 347 15.39 -12.45 8.32
CA ARG A 347 15.44 -11.48 9.41
C ARG A 347 16.77 -10.76 9.47
N ALA A 348 17.90 -11.49 9.35
CA ALA A 348 19.23 -10.89 9.32
C ALA A 348 19.39 -9.90 8.15
N ALA A 349 18.86 -10.25 6.97
CA ALA A 349 18.86 -9.35 5.82
C ALA A 349 18.01 -8.09 6.04
N LEU A 350 16.87 -8.21 6.70
CA LEU A 350 16.01 -7.08 7.03
C LEU A 350 16.64 -6.18 8.10
N ASP A 351 17.22 -6.76 9.15
CA ASP A 351 17.85 -6.05 10.26
C ASP A 351 19.13 -5.31 9.84
N ALA A 352 19.82 -5.79 8.79
CA ALA A 352 20.96 -5.10 8.19
C ALA A 352 20.57 -3.81 7.45
N LEU A 353 19.31 -3.65 7.06
CA LEU A 353 18.81 -2.45 6.40
C LEU A 353 18.30 -1.46 7.45
N PRO A 354 18.67 -0.16 7.39
CA PRO A 354 18.15 0.85 8.30
C PRO A 354 16.61 0.86 8.36
N PRO A 355 15.99 0.97 9.54
CA PRO A 355 14.53 0.85 9.71
C PRO A 355 13.71 1.81 8.84
N GLU A 356 14.21 3.01 8.58
CA GLU A 356 13.56 4.02 7.72
C GLU A 356 13.51 3.58 6.24
N LYS A 357 14.31 2.61 5.84
CA LYS A 357 14.32 2.01 4.50
C LYS A 357 13.48 0.73 4.39
N HIS A 358 12.92 0.26 5.50
CA HIS A 358 12.01 -0.88 5.49
C HIS A 358 10.73 -0.51 4.75
N SER A 359 10.59 -0.99 3.52
CA SER A 359 9.37 -0.80 2.73
C SER A 359 8.24 -1.69 3.25
N LEU A 360 7.00 -1.34 2.90
CA LEU A 360 5.84 -2.21 3.11
C LEU A 360 6.08 -3.61 2.56
N THR A 361 6.59 -3.69 1.35
CA THR A 361 6.84 -4.95 0.64
C THR A 361 7.78 -5.88 1.42
N LEU A 362 8.87 -5.35 2.00
CA LEU A 362 9.80 -6.14 2.81
C LEU A 362 9.13 -6.69 4.08
N ARG A 363 8.28 -5.90 4.73
CA ARG A 363 7.56 -6.33 5.93
C ARG A 363 6.57 -7.45 5.60
N MET A 364 5.78 -7.28 4.55
CA MET A 364 4.83 -8.30 4.10
C MET A 364 5.53 -9.60 3.65
N LEU A 365 6.70 -9.48 3.01
CA LEU A 365 7.51 -10.63 2.65
C LEU A 365 8.07 -11.33 3.90
N MET A 366 8.48 -10.58 4.94
CA MET A 366 8.91 -11.19 6.21
C MET A 366 7.77 -11.96 6.89
N ASP A 367 6.56 -11.42 6.86
CA ASP A 367 5.38 -12.11 7.38
C ASP A 367 5.09 -13.40 6.60
N GLU A 368 5.21 -13.38 5.27
CA GLU A 368 5.05 -14.56 4.40
C GLU A 368 6.08 -15.65 4.72
N ILE A 369 7.34 -15.26 4.97
CA ILE A 369 8.43 -16.17 5.31
C ILE A 369 8.25 -16.75 6.72
N ALA A 370 7.86 -15.92 7.67
CA ALA A 370 7.66 -16.34 9.07
C ALA A 370 6.44 -17.26 9.22
N ASP A 371 5.37 -17.01 8.48
CA ASP A 371 4.15 -17.81 8.49
C ASP A 371 3.53 -17.91 7.08
N PRO A 372 3.89 -18.95 6.31
CA PRO A 372 3.35 -19.16 4.96
C PRO A 372 1.81 -19.25 4.89
N ALA A 373 1.14 -19.62 5.98
CA ALA A 373 -0.32 -19.67 6.02
C ALA A 373 -0.95 -18.27 5.96
N THR A 374 -0.26 -17.23 6.44
CA THR A 374 -0.75 -15.85 6.38
C THR A 374 -0.82 -15.30 4.96
N ALA A 375 0.02 -15.77 4.05
CA ALA A 375 0.00 -15.37 2.65
C ALA A 375 -1.26 -15.89 1.93
N SER A 376 -1.69 -17.13 2.24
CA SER A 376 -2.90 -17.73 1.69
C SER A 376 -4.19 -17.11 2.25
N ALA A 377 -4.15 -16.56 3.47
CA ALA A 377 -5.32 -15.92 4.09
C ALA A 377 -5.59 -14.48 3.62
N ARG A 378 -4.66 -13.89 2.88
CA ARG A 378 -4.76 -12.51 2.32
C ARG A 378 -5.45 -12.48 0.95
N GLY A 379 -5.89 -13.64 0.43
CA GLY A 379 -6.54 -13.87 -0.87
C GLY A 379 -8.02 -13.49 -0.94
#